data_68391c7b0e1a21d262607a1bf54a2348
#
_entry.id   68391c7b0e1a21d262607a1bf54a2348
#
_cell.length_a   1.000
_cell.length_b   1.000
_cell.length_c   1.000
_cell.angle_alpha   90.00
_cell.angle_beta   90.00
_cell.angle_gamma   90.00
#
_symmetry.space_group_name_H-M   'P 1'
#
loop_
_entity.id
_entity.type
_entity.pdbx_description
1 polymer ?
#
loop_
_entity_poly.entity_id
_entity_poly.type
_entity_poly.pdbx_seq_one_letter_code
_entity_poly.pdbx_strand_id
1 'polypeptide(L)'
;MEEIRGVPTWQEELTSLVDAGLRYDGAPIDLTAATEIGSKRSGFVSADGSGSEPKETLKDQVTGFMKSWGEMLLELAKGCKDIVQQTVVTEDSFVVRKLRKPAAKVSKKLSFLNEFLPEDRDPIHAWPVIFFVFLLALAALSFSPEHDRPVTVIKKLRLHPTGATRVQLPDGRYIAYQELGVSAEKARYSLVTPHSFLSSRLAGIPGVKKSLLVEYGVRLVSYDLPGFGESDPHRGRNLSSSATDMINLAAAIGIDEKFWLLGYSTGSMHTWAAMKYFPEKIAGAAMVAPVINPYTPSMAKEEMVKTWEQWLTKRKFMYFLARRFPILLPFFYRRSFLSGKLDQLDQWMSLSLGEKDKLLIKDPTFQEFYQRNVEESVRQGITKPFVEESVLQVSNWGFTLSEFRTQKKCTTNGVLSWLMSMYSEAECELIGFRKPIHIWQGMEDRVAPPSMSDYISRMIPEATVHKIPNEGHLSFFYFCDECHRQIFYALFGEPKGQLERVKETKDTLVETEAHKDTY
;
A
#
# COMPACT_ATOMS: atom_id res chain seq x y z
N MET A 1 -36.61 48.10 -9.59
CA MET A 1 -35.19 48.35 -9.27
C MET A 1 -35.00 48.13 -7.81
N GLU A 2 -34.69 46.89 -7.41
CA GLU A 2 -34.35 46.53 -6.05
C GLU A 2 -32.83 46.58 -5.92
N GLU A 3 -32.37 47.43 -4.99
CA GLU A 3 -30.97 47.57 -4.64
C GLU A 3 -30.49 46.30 -3.94
N ILE A 4 -29.52 45.63 -4.54
CA ILE A 4 -28.76 44.51 -3.92
C ILE A 4 -27.84 45.14 -2.88
N ARG A 5 -28.21 45.04 -1.58
CA ARG A 5 -27.30 45.36 -0.47
C ARG A 5 -26.11 44.40 -0.51
N GLY A 6 -24.91 44.96 -0.62
CA GLY A 6 -23.67 44.21 -0.56
C GLY A 6 -23.49 43.53 0.82
N VAL A 7 -22.89 42.36 0.81
CA VAL A 7 -22.49 41.61 2.02
C VAL A 7 -21.46 42.46 2.78
N PRO A 8 -21.65 42.74 4.09
CA PRO A 8 -20.76 43.56 4.89
C PRO A 8 -19.36 42.92 4.95
N THR A 9 -18.34 43.76 4.95
CA THR A 9 -16.96 43.29 5.13
C THR A 9 -16.73 42.87 6.58
N TRP A 10 -15.80 41.93 6.82
CA TRP A 10 -15.46 41.46 8.17
C TRP A 10 -15.08 42.59 9.13
N GLN A 11 -14.59 43.74 8.63
CA GLN A 11 -14.31 44.92 9.42
C GLN A 11 -15.60 45.63 9.89
N GLU A 12 -16.67 45.66 9.07
CA GLU A 12 -17.97 46.21 9.42
C GLU A 12 -18.70 45.31 10.44
N GLU A 13 -18.57 43.98 10.31
CA GLU A 13 -19.08 43.02 11.31
C GLU A 13 -18.35 43.14 12.65
N LEU A 14 -17.01 43.30 12.64
CA LEU A 14 -16.26 43.50 13.89
C LEU A 14 -16.63 44.80 14.59
N THR A 15 -16.84 45.88 13.85
CA THR A 15 -17.27 47.19 14.41
C THR A 15 -18.67 47.11 14.99
N SER A 16 -19.58 46.37 14.32
CA SER A 16 -20.95 46.16 14.83
C SER A 16 -20.99 45.30 16.10
N LEU A 17 -20.08 44.32 16.23
CA LEU A 17 -19.94 43.49 17.43
C LEU A 17 -19.35 44.26 18.62
N VAL A 18 -18.43 45.18 18.35
CA VAL A 18 -17.85 46.07 19.38
C VAL A 18 -18.90 47.10 19.86
N ASP A 19 -19.74 47.65 18.96
CA ASP A 19 -20.80 48.61 19.32
C ASP A 19 -22.02 47.95 19.99
N ALA A 20 -22.28 46.67 19.72
CA ALA A 20 -23.45 45.94 20.25
C ALA A 20 -23.20 45.17 21.56
N GLY A 21 -21.96 44.99 22.00
CA GLY A 21 -21.65 43.93 22.97
C GLY A 21 -20.95 44.32 24.28
N LEU A 22 -20.50 45.54 24.52
CA LEU A 22 -19.77 45.86 25.77
C LEU A 22 -20.13 47.23 26.37
N ARG A 23 -21.36 47.37 26.86
CA ARG A 23 -21.60 48.26 28.00
C ARG A 23 -21.32 47.48 29.27
N TYR A 24 -20.06 47.55 29.73
CA TYR A 24 -19.69 47.14 31.07
C TYR A 24 -19.73 48.36 31.96
N ASP A 25 -20.72 48.46 32.84
CA ASP A 25 -20.77 49.44 33.92
C ASP A 25 -19.78 49.04 35.00
N GLY A 26 -18.55 49.52 34.88
CA GLY A 26 -17.49 49.29 35.85
C GLY A 26 -16.33 50.27 35.63
N ALA A 27 -15.93 50.96 36.65
CA ALA A 27 -14.98 52.08 36.76
C ALA A 27 -13.74 52.01 35.83
N PRO A 28 -13.17 53.16 35.42
CA PRO A 28 -12.06 53.22 34.50
C PRO A 28 -10.82 52.56 35.10
N ILE A 29 -10.26 51.58 34.42
CA ILE A 29 -8.95 50.99 34.72
C ILE A 29 -7.92 51.97 34.18
N ASP A 30 -7.14 52.56 35.07
CA ASP A 30 -6.02 53.42 34.77
C ASP A 30 -4.89 52.60 34.09
N LEU A 31 -4.71 52.82 32.81
CA LEU A 31 -3.70 52.17 31.97
C LEU A 31 -2.30 52.72 32.16
N THR A 32 -2.04 53.60 33.13
CA THR A 32 -0.72 54.18 33.38
C THR A 32 0.12 53.42 34.41
N ALA A 33 -0.45 52.41 35.10
CA ALA A 33 0.25 51.67 36.17
C ALA A 33 1.02 50.41 35.71
N ALA A 34 1.01 50.07 34.42
CA ALA A 34 1.67 48.84 33.91
C ALA A 34 3.04 49.08 33.26
N THR A 35 3.62 50.28 33.37
CA THR A 35 4.91 50.62 32.71
C THR A 35 6.11 50.82 33.66
N GLU A 36 5.95 50.47 34.93
CA GLU A 36 7.05 50.62 35.91
C GLU A 36 7.39 49.32 36.66
N ILE A 37 7.84 48.30 35.96
CA ILE A 37 8.67 47.27 36.58
C ILE A 37 9.65 46.78 35.52
N GLY A 38 10.90 47.29 35.57
CA GLY A 38 11.99 46.66 34.81
C GLY A 38 13.03 47.54 34.14
N SER A 39 13.29 48.74 34.63
CA SER A 39 14.50 49.47 34.21
C SER A 39 15.45 49.61 35.38
N LYS A 40 16.51 48.80 35.43
CA LYS A 40 17.75 49.09 36.15
C LYS A 40 18.82 49.50 35.13
N ARG A 41 19.19 50.76 35.29
CA ARG A 41 20.22 51.53 34.61
C ARG A 41 21.59 50.87 34.62
N SER A 42 22.31 51.07 33.56
CA SER A 42 23.75 51.41 33.63
C SER A 42 24.15 52.28 32.45
N GLY A 43 24.62 53.50 32.75
CA GLY A 43 25.79 54.20 32.19
C GLY A 43 25.70 54.77 30.78
N PHE A 44 25.52 56.06 30.77
CA PHE A 44 25.92 57.10 29.85
C PHE A 44 27.21 56.86 29.06
N VAL A 45 27.19 57.07 27.72
CA VAL A 45 28.14 57.93 26.98
C VAL A 45 27.48 58.30 25.63
N SER A 46 27.42 59.60 25.34
CA SER A 46 27.04 60.19 24.05
C SER A 46 28.13 60.00 23.01
N ALA A 47 27.82 59.68 21.80
CA ALA A 47 28.51 60.10 20.59
C ALA A 47 27.62 59.97 19.37
N ASP A 48 27.53 61.00 18.64
CA ASP A 48 26.92 61.30 17.36
C ASP A 48 27.27 60.25 16.28
N GLY A 49 26.31 59.87 15.44
CA GLY A 49 26.60 59.07 14.26
C GLY A 49 25.35 58.47 13.61
N SER A 50 24.91 59.10 12.54
CA SER A 50 23.87 58.58 11.63
C SER A 50 24.16 57.16 11.16
N GLY A 51 23.33 56.20 11.60
CA GLY A 51 23.40 54.82 11.15
C GLY A 51 22.00 54.26 11.03
N SER A 52 21.62 53.88 9.83
CA SER A 52 20.37 53.21 9.49
C SER A 52 20.16 51.96 10.36
N GLU A 53 19.03 51.89 11.07
CA GLU A 53 18.58 50.66 11.77
C GLU A 53 18.53 49.48 10.79
N PRO A 54 19.12 48.34 11.14
CA PRO A 54 18.97 47.14 10.32
C PRO A 54 17.51 46.69 10.36
N LYS A 55 16.83 46.71 9.23
CA LYS A 55 15.51 46.13 9.06
C LYS A 55 15.61 44.65 9.41
N GLU A 56 15.01 44.24 10.52
CA GLU A 56 14.85 42.83 10.86
C GLU A 56 14.25 42.09 9.67
N THR A 57 14.91 41.02 9.27
CA THR A 57 14.41 40.21 8.15
C THR A 57 13.16 39.48 8.57
N LEU A 58 12.23 39.25 7.63
CA LEU A 58 10.99 38.51 7.87
C LEU A 58 11.27 37.14 8.53
N LYS A 59 12.46 36.60 8.31
CA LYS A 59 12.95 35.35 8.91
C LYS A 59 13.19 35.47 10.41
N ASP A 60 13.75 36.60 10.84
CA ASP A 60 14.04 36.87 12.25
C ASP A 60 12.74 37.12 13.02
N GLN A 61 11.78 37.82 12.42
CA GLN A 61 10.44 38.02 12.99
C GLN A 61 9.66 36.69 13.13
N VAL A 62 9.71 35.82 12.10
CA VAL A 62 9.09 34.49 12.16
C VAL A 62 9.76 33.59 13.20
N THR A 63 11.09 33.66 13.31
CA THR A 63 11.85 32.90 14.32
C THR A 63 11.55 33.38 15.73
N GLY A 64 11.46 34.70 15.95
CA GLY A 64 11.05 35.31 17.21
C GLY A 64 9.63 34.94 17.60
N PHE A 65 8.69 34.98 16.65
CA PHE A 65 7.31 34.58 16.85
C PHE A 65 7.18 33.07 17.22
N MET A 66 7.90 32.20 16.50
CA MET A 66 7.89 30.75 16.80
C MET A 66 8.48 30.44 18.17
N LYS A 67 9.51 31.19 18.60
CA LYS A 67 10.13 31.05 19.93
C LYS A 67 9.14 31.48 21.03
N SER A 68 8.51 32.64 20.90
CA SER A 68 7.50 33.14 21.85
C SER A 68 6.28 32.21 21.94
N TRP A 69 5.84 31.66 20.81
CA TRP A 69 4.79 30.64 20.77
C TRP A 69 5.21 29.36 21.49
N GLY A 70 6.44 28.92 21.29
CA GLY A 70 7.00 27.75 21.98
C GLY A 70 7.03 27.93 23.50
N GLU A 71 7.47 29.09 23.97
CA GLU A 71 7.50 29.43 25.39
C GLU A 71 6.09 29.52 25.99
N MET A 72 5.13 30.16 25.31
CA MET A 72 3.74 30.24 25.74
C MET A 72 3.07 28.87 25.81
N LEU A 73 3.29 27.99 24.83
CA LEU A 73 2.79 26.62 24.86
C LEU A 73 3.41 25.79 25.98
N LEU A 74 4.67 26.03 26.30
CA LEU A 74 5.37 25.35 27.41
C LEU A 74 4.79 25.77 28.77
N GLU A 75 4.48 27.05 28.95
CA GLU A 75 3.84 27.57 30.16
C GLU A 75 2.40 27.10 30.30
N LEU A 76 1.64 27.07 29.20
CA LEU A 76 0.29 26.51 29.19
C LEU A 76 0.30 25.03 29.55
N ALA A 77 1.26 24.27 29.01
CA ALA A 77 1.43 22.85 29.33
C ALA A 77 1.81 22.62 30.80
N LYS A 78 2.65 23.48 31.39
CA LYS A 78 2.97 23.44 32.81
C LYS A 78 1.73 23.73 33.67
N GLY A 79 0.97 24.79 33.36
CA GLY A 79 -0.25 25.13 34.06
C GLY A 79 -1.33 24.03 33.98
N CYS A 80 -1.54 23.45 32.79
CA CYS A 80 -2.43 22.31 32.62
C CYS A 80 -1.96 21.08 33.41
N LYS A 81 -0.65 20.81 33.44
CA LYS A 81 -0.07 19.70 34.22
C LYS A 81 -0.36 19.87 35.71
N ASP A 82 -0.15 21.06 36.25
CA ASP A 82 -0.36 21.34 37.69
C ASP A 82 -1.84 21.23 38.06
N ILE A 83 -2.76 21.74 37.22
CA ILE A 83 -4.20 21.59 37.43
C ILE A 83 -4.63 20.12 37.37
N VAL A 84 -4.16 19.36 36.39
CA VAL A 84 -4.49 17.93 36.24
C VAL A 84 -3.91 17.10 37.38
N GLN A 85 -2.69 17.38 37.83
CA GLN A 85 -2.09 16.69 38.98
C GLN A 85 -2.81 16.98 40.29
N GLN A 86 -3.31 18.20 40.49
CA GLN A 86 -3.99 18.59 41.72
C GLN A 86 -5.45 18.18 41.77
N THR A 87 -6.15 18.07 40.63
CA THR A 87 -7.59 17.83 40.58
C THR A 87 -8.02 16.45 40.08
N VAL A 88 -7.26 15.82 39.20
CA VAL A 88 -7.69 14.59 38.50
C VAL A 88 -6.83 13.37 38.82
N VAL A 89 -5.55 13.55 39.15
CA VAL A 89 -4.58 12.46 39.34
C VAL A 89 -4.19 12.30 40.83
N THR A 90 -5.17 12.33 41.73
CA THR A 90 -4.95 11.83 43.10
C THR A 90 -5.09 10.31 43.10
N GLU A 91 -4.26 9.61 43.90
CA GLU A 91 -4.24 8.13 43.95
C GLU A 91 -5.61 7.52 44.28
N ASP A 92 -6.48 8.28 44.93
CA ASP A 92 -7.84 7.89 45.30
C ASP A 92 -8.91 8.25 44.26
N SER A 93 -8.53 8.91 43.18
CA SER A 93 -9.48 9.31 42.14
C SER A 93 -10.13 8.08 41.48
N PHE A 94 -11.45 8.13 41.33
CA PHE A 94 -12.24 7.10 40.62
C PHE A 94 -11.68 6.80 39.22
N VAL A 95 -11.14 7.83 38.55
CA VAL A 95 -10.54 7.73 37.20
C VAL A 95 -9.26 6.90 37.24
N VAL A 96 -8.37 7.16 38.21
CA VAL A 96 -7.11 6.43 38.38
C VAL A 96 -7.37 4.96 38.74
N ARG A 97 -8.30 4.68 39.64
CA ARG A 97 -8.69 3.30 40.01
C ARG A 97 -9.27 2.51 38.83
N LYS A 98 -10.10 3.15 38.00
CA LYS A 98 -10.73 2.50 36.83
C LYS A 98 -9.75 2.30 35.68
N LEU A 99 -8.80 3.21 35.48
CA LEU A 99 -7.84 3.16 34.37
C LEU A 99 -6.55 2.39 34.70
N ARG A 100 -6.23 2.13 35.97
CA ARG A 100 -4.97 1.47 36.40
C ARG A 100 -4.76 0.09 35.76
N LYS A 101 -5.80 -0.74 35.70
CA LYS A 101 -5.72 -2.07 35.08
C LYS A 101 -5.59 -2.04 33.55
N PRO A 102 -6.42 -1.27 32.80
CA PRO A 102 -6.24 -1.15 31.37
C PRO A 102 -4.94 -0.41 31.01
N ALA A 103 -4.53 0.62 31.76
CA ALA A 103 -3.28 1.33 31.55
C ALA A 103 -2.05 0.44 31.70
N ALA A 104 -2.02 -0.45 32.72
CA ALA A 104 -0.94 -1.41 32.89
C ALA A 104 -0.85 -2.43 31.74
N LYS A 105 -1.99 -2.86 31.18
CA LYS A 105 -2.02 -3.72 29.98
C LYS A 105 -1.49 -2.98 28.74
N VAL A 106 -1.86 -1.71 28.57
CA VAL A 106 -1.41 -0.87 27.45
C VAL A 106 0.09 -0.57 27.60
N SER A 107 0.56 -0.20 28.79
CA SER A 107 1.98 0.04 29.09
C SER A 107 2.85 -1.19 28.77
N LYS A 108 2.42 -2.38 29.21
CA LYS A 108 3.14 -3.63 28.88
C LYS A 108 3.15 -3.91 27.37
N LYS A 109 2.09 -3.54 26.65
CA LYS A 109 1.99 -3.73 25.20
C LYS A 109 2.81 -2.69 24.41
N LEU A 110 3.08 -1.54 25.01
CA LEU A 110 3.84 -0.43 24.44
C LEU A 110 5.30 -0.36 24.91
N SER A 111 5.74 -1.30 25.78
CA SER A 111 7.11 -1.31 26.33
C SER A 111 8.21 -1.32 25.25
N PHE A 112 7.93 -1.88 24.08
CA PHE A 112 8.85 -1.85 22.94
C PHE A 112 9.15 -0.43 22.42
N LEU A 113 8.29 0.55 22.70
CA LEU A 113 8.52 1.94 22.32
C LEU A 113 9.63 2.60 23.17
N ASN A 114 9.95 2.03 24.33
CA ASN A 114 11.00 2.58 25.18
C ASN A 114 12.39 2.50 24.53
N GLU A 115 12.58 1.59 23.56
CA GLU A 115 13.82 1.48 22.77
C GLU A 115 14.07 2.72 21.89
N PHE A 116 13.04 3.56 21.64
CA PHE A 116 13.14 4.78 20.84
C PHE A 116 13.34 6.05 21.70
N LEU A 117 13.37 5.91 23.03
CA LEU A 117 13.65 7.04 23.90
C LEU A 117 15.16 7.16 24.16
N PRO A 118 15.69 8.40 24.26
CA PRO A 118 17.04 8.62 24.76
C PRO A 118 17.22 8.02 26.16
N GLU A 119 18.40 7.47 26.45
CA GLU A 119 18.71 6.76 27.71
C GLU A 119 18.48 7.61 28.97
N ASP A 120 18.53 8.93 28.84
CA ASP A 120 18.38 9.90 29.94
C ASP A 120 16.93 10.32 30.22
N ARG A 121 15.95 9.75 29.54
CA ARG A 121 14.53 10.11 29.73
C ARG A 121 13.72 8.98 30.33
N ASP A 122 13.08 9.29 31.46
CA ASP A 122 12.13 8.35 32.08
C ASP A 122 10.92 8.12 31.16
N PRO A 123 10.66 6.88 30.75
CA PRO A 123 9.54 6.53 29.87
C PRO A 123 8.18 6.97 30.39
N ILE A 124 7.97 6.97 31.71
CA ILE A 124 6.69 7.33 32.35
C ILE A 124 6.35 8.80 32.10
N HIS A 125 7.35 9.67 32.05
CA HIS A 125 7.16 11.10 31.83
C HIS A 125 7.28 11.50 30.36
N ALA A 126 8.10 10.79 29.58
CA ALA A 126 8.33 11.13 28.16
C ALA A 126 7.13 10.75 27.28
N TRP A 127 6.57 9.56 27.45
CA TRP A 127 5.50 9.07 26.57
C TRP A 127 4.20 9.88 26.64
N PRO A 128 3.69 10.30 27.80
CA PRO A 128 2.48 11.15 27.83
C PRO A 128 2.66 12.46 27.04
N VAL A 129 3.83 13.09 27.13
CA VAL A 129 4.13 14.32 26.39
C VAL A 129 4.21 14.06 24.88
N ILE A 130 4.90 13.00 24.48
CA ILE A 130 5.01 12.61 23.07
C ILE A 130 3.63 12.30 22.48
N PHE A 131 2.80 11.52 23.21
CA PHE A 131 1.43 11.23 22.77
C PHE A 131 0.55 12.47 22.74
N PHE A 132 0.68 13.36 23.69
CA PHE A 132 -0.08 14.61 23.71
C PHE A 132 0.30 15.53 22.53
N VAL A 133 1.60 15.69 22.26
CA VAL A 133 2.09 16.45 21.10
C VAL A 133 1.66 15.79 19.80
N PHE A 134 1.69 14.48 19.72
CA PHE A 134 1.23 13.73 18.56
C PHE A 134 -0.28 13.89 18.34
N LEU A 135 -1.09 13.83 19.41
CA LEU A 135 -2.54 14.07 19.34
C LEU A 135 -2.86 15.51 18.98
N LEU A 136 -2.11 16.48 19.51
CA LEU A 136 -2.22 17.90 19.13
C LEU A 136 -1.85 18.10 17.66
N ALA A 137 -0.78 17.47 17.18
CA ALA A 137 -0.41 17.51 15.76
C ALA A 137 -1.47 16.88 14.87
N LEU A 138 -2.06 15.75 15.28
CA LEU A 138 -3.18 15.13 14.58
C LEU A 138 -4.44 16.02 14.61
N ALA A 139 -4.75 16.64 15.73
CA ALA A 139 -5.84 17.59 15.85
C ALA A 139 -5.59 18.81 14.96
N ALA A 140 -4.39 19.41 15.00
CA ALA A 140 -4.03 20.54 14.14
C ALA A 140 -4.09 20.18 12.64
N LEU A 141 -3.70 18.96 12.28
CA LEU A 141 -3.87 18.45 10.91
C LEU A 141 -5.33 18.20 10.54
N SER A 142 -6.18 17.92 11.53
CA SER A 142 -7.64 17.73 11.34
C SER A 142 -8.37 19.08 11.28
N PHE A 143 -7.87 20.09 11.97
CA PHE A 143 -8.36 21.47 11.97
C PHE A 143 -7.69 22.34 10.92
N SER A 144 -7.13 21.79 9.83
CA SER A 144 -6.73 22.62 8.68
C SER A 144 -7.95 23.46 8.27
N PRO A 145 -7.83 24.79 8.18
CA PRO A 145 -8.95 25.70 7.90
C PRO A 145 -9.41 25.63 6.44
N GLU A 146 -9.65 24.42 5.95
CA GLU A 146 -10.23 24.15 4.63
C GLU A 146 -11.77 24.13 4.69
N HIS A 147 -12.36 24.55 5.86
CA HIS A 147 -13.80 24.48 6.07
C HIS A 147 -14.57 25.66 5.47
N ASP A 148 -13.89 26.73 5.03
CA ASP A 148 -14.53 27.95 4.48
C ASP A 148 -14.02 28.37 3.10
N ARG A 149 -13.38 27.49 2.36
CA ARG A 149 -13.28 27.73 0.92
C ARG A 149 -14.51 27.12 0.26
N PRO A 150 -15.26 27.91 -0.56
CA PRO A 150 -16.30 27.31 -1.38
C PRO A 150 -15.67 26.11 -2.08
N VAL A 151 -16.32 24.95 -1.92
CA VAL A 151 -15.92 23.67 -2.49
C VAL A 151 -15.50 23.93 -3.93
N THR A 152 -14.20 24.23 -4.13
CA THR A 152 -13.61 24.16 -5.44
C THR A 152 -13.92 22.74 -5.86
N VAL A 153 -14.83 22.66 -6.83
CA VAL A 153 -15.33 21.45 -7.44
C VAL A 153 -14.25 20.39 -7.27
N ILE A 154 -14.47 19.45 -6.36
CA ILE A 154 -13.68 18.23 -6.30
C ILE A 154 -13.62 17.83 -7.75
N LYS A 155 -12.42 17.88 -8.36
CA LYS A 155 -12.22 17.44 -9.74
C LYS A 155 -12.75 16.02 -9.65
N LYS A 156 -14.02 15.82 -10.06
CA LYS A 156 -14.68 14.52 -9.93
C LYS A 156 -13.71 13.60 -10.59
N LEU A 157 -13.16 12.66 -9.84
CA LEU A 157 -12.42 11.55 -10.41
C LEU A 157 -13.21 11.17 -11.65
N ARG A 158 -12.60 11.20 -12.83
CA ARG A 158 -13.27 10.86 -14.08
C ARG A 158 -13.52 9.37 -14.06
N LEU A 159 -14.39 8.93 -13.17
CA LEU A 159 -14.78 7.53 -13.09
C LEU A 159 -15.42 7.20 -14.43
N HIS A 160 -14.74 6.35 -15.19
CA HIS A 160 -15.31 5.78 -16.39
C HIS A 160 -16.59 5.04 -16.02
N PRO A 161 -17.59 4.95 -16.92
CA PRO A 161 -18.78 4.14 -16.68
C PRO A 161 -18.40 2.73 -16.23
N THR A 162 -19.23 2.14 -15.40
CA THR A 162 -19.11 0.71 -15.06
C THR A 162 -19.19 -0.11 -16.34
N GLY A 163 -18.27 -0.99 -16.58
CA GLY A 163 -18.18 -1.75 -17.83
C GLY A 163 -17.32 -3.00 -17.71
N ALA A 164 -16.98 -3.38 -16.47
CA ALA A 164 -16.26 -4.62 -16.26
C ALA A 164 -17.12 -5.83 -16.51
N THR A 165 -16.55 -6.85 -17.13
CA THR A 165 -17.12 -8.20 -17.08
C THR A 165 -17.01 -8.70 -15.63
N ARG A 166 -18.12 -9.19 -15.08
CA ARG A 166 -18.19 -9.67 -13.71
C ARG A 166 -18.67 -11.11 -13.67
N VAL A 167 -18.08 -11.89 -12.79
CA VAL A 167 -18.49 -13.27 -12.54
C VAL A 167 -18.84 -13.45 -11.08
N GLN A 168 -19.88 -14.24 -10.81
CA GLN A 168 -20.29 -14.57 -9.45
C GLN A 168 -19.47 -15.74 -8.91
N LEU A 169 -18.90 -15.56 -7.73
CA LEU A 169 -18.21 -16.61 -6.99
C LEU A 169 -19.19 -17.48 -6.21
N PRO A 170 -18.78 -18.69 -5.76
CA PRO A 170 -19.63 -19.59 -4.98
C PRO A 170 -20.21 -19.01 -3.69
N ASP A 171 -19.56 -17.99 -3.11
CA ASP A 171 -20.02 -17.27 -1.91
C ASP A 171 -21.00 -16.12 -2.21
N GLY A 172 -21.39 -15.94 -3.47
CA GLY A 172 -22.34 -14.94 -3.93
C GLY A 172 -21.73 -13.57 -4.29
N ARG A 173 -20.45 -13.32 -3.98
CA ARG A 173 -19.74 -12.09 -4.37
C ARG A 173 -19.46 -12.08 -5.87
N TYR A 174 -19.37 -10.87 -6.43
CA TYR A 174 -18.94 -10.66 -7.81
C TYR A 174 -17.48 -10.20 -7.86
N ILE A 175 -16.71 -10.81 -8.75
CA ILE A 175 -15.36 -10.36 -9.13
C ILE A 175 -15.39 -9.78 -10.53
N ALA A 176 -14.84 -8.59 -10.68
CA ALA A 176 -14.63 -7.93 -11.96
C ALA A 176 -13.29 -8.36 -12.55
N TYR A 177 -13.28 -8.67 -13.84
CA TYR A 177 -12.10 -9.12 -14.54
C TYR A 177 -12.04 -8.58 -15.96
N GLN A 178 -10.89 -8.72 -16.59
CA GLN A 178 -10.61 -8.38 -17.98
C GLN A 178 -9.81 -9.48 -18.63
N GLU A 179 -10.10 -9.79 -19.87
CA GLU A 179 -9.36 -10.73 -20.70
C GLU A 179 -8.70 -10.02 -21.88
N LEU A 180 -7.46 -10.39 -22.16
CA LEU A 180 -6.69 -9.91 -23.30
C LEU A 180 -6.04 -11.10 -24.01
N GLY A 181 -5.70 -10.92 -25.28
CA GLY A 181 -5.01 -11.92 -26.08
C GLY A 181 -5.96 -12.81 -26.88
N VAL A 182 -5.83 -14.14 -26.73
CA VAL A 182 -6.65 -15.12 -27.45
C VAL A 182 -7.89 -15.51 -26.68
N SER A 183 -8.93 -15.95 -27.38
CA SER A 183 -10.17 -16.45 -26.75
C SER A 183 -9.92 -17.76 -26.00
N ALA A 184 -10.82 -18.08 -25.06
CA ALA A 184 -10.72 -19.30 -24.22
C ALA A 184 -10.48 -20.58 -25.04
N GLU A 185 -11.25 -20.73 -26.15
CA GLU A 185 -11.18 -21.96 -26.97
C GLU A 185 -9.88 -22.07 -27.80
N LYS A 186 -9.15 -20.98 -27.94
CA LYS A 186 -7.89 -20.92 -28.72
C LYS A 186 -6.67 -20.75 -27.82
N ALA A 187 -6.87 -20.62 -26.54
CA ALA A 187 -5.80 -20.42 -25.57
C ALA A 187 -4.97 -21.68 -25.41
N ARG A 188 -3.67 -21.57 -25.68
CA ARG A 188 -2.69 -22.60 -25.32
C ARG A 188 -2.28 -22.47 -23.85
N TYR A 189 -2.24 -21.24 -23.37
CA TYR A 189 -1.89 -20.91 -21.99
C TYR A 189 -2.85 -19.90 -21.43
N SER A 190 -3.36 -20.15 -20.23
CA SER A 190 -4.06 -19.16 -19.42
C SER A 190 -3.10 -18.55 -18.41
N LEU A 191 -2.97 -17.23 -18.41
CA LEU A 191 -2.10 -16.47 -17.52
C LEU A 191 -2.96 -15.55 -16.65
N VAL A 192 -2.96 -15.78 -15.33
CA VAL A 192 -3.76 -15.00 -14.36
C VAL A 192 -2.86 -14.03 -13.61
N THR A 193 -3.27 -12.76 -13.54
CA THR A 193 -2.50 -11.69 -12.92
C THR A 193 -3.29 -10.99 -11.82
N PRO A 194 -2.94 -11.18 -10.54
CA PRO A 194 -3.43 -10.33 -9.45
C PRO A 194 -2.74 -8.96 -9.53
N HIS A 195 -3.53 -7.89 -9.41
CA HIS A 195 -2.98 -6.54 -9.49
C HIS A 195 -2.17 -6.16 -8.22
N SER A 196 -1.32 -5.14 -8.34
CA SER A 196 -0.54 -4.59 -7.25
C SER A 196 -1.32 -3.53 -6.44
N PHE A 197 -0.70 -3.02 -5.37
CA PHE A 197 -1.25 -1.92 -4.57
C PHE A 197 -1.49 -0.66 -5.42
N LEU A 198 -2.58 0.05 -5.21
CA LEU A 198 -3.01 1.19 -6.03
C LEU A 198 -3.17 0.86 -7.52
N SER A 199 -3.65 -0.32 -7.82
CA SER A 199 -3.86 -0.82 -9.16
C SER A 199 -5.22 -1.50 -9.26
N SER A 200 -5.61 -1.93 -10.45
CA SER A 200 -6.87 -2.60 -10.76
C SER A 200 -6.66 -3.65 -11.85
N ARG A 201 -7.74 -4.33 -12.24
CA ARG A 201 -7.74 -5.23 -13.41
C ARG A 201 -7.18 -4.61 -14.69
N LEU A 202 -7.24 -3.28 -14.82
CA LEU A 202 -6.74 -2.57 -16.00
C LEU A 202 -5.23 -2.67 -16.16
N ALA A 203 -4.49 -2.96 -15.08
CA ALA A 203 -3.04 -3.11 -15.17
C ALA A 203 -2.64 -4.35 -15.97
N GLY A 204 -3.12 -5.53 -15.61
CA GLY A 204 -2.72 -6.77 -16.24
C GLY A 204 -1.20 -6.87 -16.40
N ILE A 205 -0.73 -6.85 -17.64
CA ILE A 205 0.67 -6.57 -18.03
C ILE A 205 0.67 -5.21 -18.76
N PRO A 206 1.15 -4.13 -18.12
CA PRO A 206 0.99 -2.78 -18.65
C PRO A 206 1.66 -2.57 -20.01
N GLY A 207 0.88 -2.22 -21.02
CA GLY A 207 1.37 -1.98 -22.36
C GLY A 207 1.66 -3.25 -23.19
N VAL A 208 1.29 -4.44 -22.72
CA VAL A 208 1.48 -5.67 -23.49
C VAL A 208 0.74 -5.61 -24.83
N LYS A 209 1.45 -5.96 -25.90
CA LYS A 209 0.86 -6.00 -27.25
C LYS A 209 -0.01 -7.24 -27.42
N LYS A 210 -1.22 -7.05 -27.95
CA LYS A 210 -2.12 -8.17 -28.30
C LYS A 210 -1.45 -9.15 -29.26
N SER A 211 -0.62 -8.66 -30.19
CA SER A 211 0.15 -9.51 -31.13
C SER A 211 1.06 -10.48 -30.41
N LEU A 212 1.74 -10.04 -29.34
CA LEU A 212 2.61 -10.88 -28.54
C LEU A 212 1.81 -11.98 -27.79
N LEU A 213 0.65 -11.64 -27.24
CA LEU A 213 -0.24 -12.62 -26.61
C LEU A 213 -0.74 -13.68 -27.61
N VAL A 214 -1.06 -13.26 -28.85
CA VAL A 214 -1.48 -14.18 -29.93
C VAL A 214 -0.33 -15.05 -30.39
N GLU A 215 0.88 -14.49 -30.52
CA GLU A 215 2.11 -15.18 -30.93
C GLU A 215 2.42 -16.35 -29.98
N TYR A 216 2.20 -16.16 -28.66
CA TYR A 216 2.39 -17.22 -27.67
C TYR A 216 1.12 -18.05 -27.38
N GLY A 217 -0.04 -17.67 -27.94
CA GLY A 217 -1.31 -18.33 -27.66
C GLY A 217 -1.81 -18.11 -26.23
N VAL A 218 -1.57 -16.93 -25.67
CA VAL A 218 -1.88 -16.59 -24.27
C VAL A 218 -3.24 -15.92 -24.14
N ARG A 219 -4.08 -16.46 -23.25
CA ARG A 219 -5.25 -15.81 -22.66
C ARG A 219 -4.81 -15.16 -21.35
N LEU A 220 -4.67 -13.84 -21.35
CA LEU A 220 -4.30 -13.07 -20.18
C LEU A 220 -5.56 -12.65 -19.43
N VAL A 221 -5.68 -13.04 -18.16
CA VAL A 221 -6.78 -12.68 -17.26
C VAL A 221 -6.24 -11.83 -16.12
N SER A 222 -6.76 -10.62 -15.99
CA SER A 222 -6.52 -9.73 -14.87
C SER A 222 -7.84 -9.42 -14.15
N TYR A 223 -7.82 -9.27 -12.84
CA TYR A 223 -9.04 -9.09 -12.05
C TYR A 223 -8.83 -8.09 -10.91
N ASP A 224 -9.92 -7.45 -10.49
CA ASP A 224 -9.91 -6.58 -9.33
C ASP A 224 -9.92 -7.42 -8.05
N LEU A 225 -8.94 -7.22 -7.18
CA LEU A 225 -8.93 -7.81 -5.84
C LEU A 225 -10.17 -7.34 -5.05
N PRO A 226 -10.64 -8.12 -4.06
CA PRO A 226 -11.86 -7.79 -3.32
C PRO A 226 -11.88 -6.35 -2.77
N GLY A 227 -12.93 -5.60 -3.12
CA GLY A 227 -13.13 -4.20 -2.73
C GLY A 227 -12.40 -3.17 -3.59
N PHE A 228 -11.58 -3.59 -4.55
CA PHE A 228 -11.00 -2.71 -5.57
C PHE A 228 -11.88 -2.69 -6.82
N GLY A 229 -11.74 -1.62 -7.61
CA GLY A 229 -12.44 -1.49 -8.88
C GLY A 229 -13.93 -1.78 -8.79
N GLU A 230 -14.39 -2.75 -9.57
CA GLU A 230 -15.79 -3.19 -9.60
C GLU A 230 -16.03 -4.55 -8.88
N SER A 231 -15.04 -5.06 -8.12
CA SER A 231 -15.18 -6.28 -7.33
C SER A 231 -15.81 -6.03 -5.97
N ASP A 232 -16.67 -6.95 -5.53
CA ASP A 232 -17.29 -6.88 -4.21
C ASP A 232 -16.25 -7.04 -3.09
N PRO A 233 -16.42 -6.38 -1.94
CA PRO A 233 -15.52 -6.52 -0.82
C PRO A 233 -15.67 -7.90 -0.15
N HIS A 234 -14.56 -8.42 0.40
CA HIS A 234 -14.54 -9.67 1.16
C HIS A 234 -14.38 -9.37 2.66
N ARG A 235 -15.30 -9.88 3.49
CA ARG A 235 -15.18 -9.78 4.95
C ARG A 235 -14.15 -10.79 5.47
N GLY A 236 -13.19 -10.31 6.27
CA GLY A 236 -12.14 -11.18 6.84
C GLY A 236 -11.11 -11.66 5.84
N ARG A 237 -10.82 -10.86 4.82
CA ARG A 237 -9.84 -11.14 3.77
C ARG A 237 -8.47 -11.51 4.35
N ASN A 238 -7.89 -12.58 3.83
CA ASN A 238 -6.54 -13.06 4.11
C ASN A 238 -5.93 -13.69 2.85
N LEU A 239 -4.68 -14.14 2.90
CA LEU A 239 -4.03 -14.70 1.71
C LEU A 239 -4.63 -16.03 1.24
N SER A 240 -5.10 -16.86 2.16
CA SER A 240 -5.79 -18.10 1.79
C SER A 240 -7.09 -17.80 1.05
N SER A 241 -7.92 -16.88 1.56
CA SER A 241 -9.15 -16.49 0.88
C SER A 241 -8.87 -15.80 -0.47
N SER A 242 -7.78 -15.04 -0.58
CA SER A 242 -7.37 -14.43 -1.85
C SER A 242 -6.97 -15.48 -2.89
N ALA A 243 -6.28 -16.54 -2.47
CA ALA A 243 -5.97 -17.68 -3.33
C ALA A 243 -7.26 -18.40 -3.77
N THR A 244 -8.19 -18.63 -2.83
CA THR A 244 -9.49 -19.25 -3.13
C THR A 244 -10.30 -18.43 -4.13
N ASP A 245 -10.35 -17.11 -3.97
CA ASP A 245 -11.03 -16.21 -4.91
C ASP A 245 -10.42 -16.32 -6.32
N MET A 246 -9.09 -16.41 -6.44
CA MET A 246 -8.41 -16.57 -7.73
C MET A 246 -8.76 -17.91 -8.41
N ILE A 247 -8.79 -19.01 -7.65
CA ILE A 247 -9.16 -20.33 -8.18
C ILE A 247 -10.65 -20.38 -8.59
N ASN A 248 -11.52 -19.80 -7.78
CA ASN A 248 -12.95 -19.73 -8.09
C ASN A 248 -13.21 -18.86 -9.33
N LEU A 249 -12.49 -17.75 -9.48
CA LEU A 249 -12.52 -16.94 -10.70
C LEU A 249 -12.09 -17.77 -11.91
N ALA A 250 -10.93 -18.44 -11.83
CA ALA A 250 -10.43 -19.26 -12.92
C ALA A 250 -11.44 -20.32 -13.34
N ALA A 251 -12.02 -21.06 -12.40
CA ALA A 251 -13.07 -22.05 -12.67
C ALA A 251 -14.32 -21.43 -13.30
N ALA A 252 -14.80 -20.29 -12.76
CA ALA A 252 -16.02 -19.63 -13.24
C ALA A 252 -15.91 -19.09 -14.68
N ILE A 253 -14.67 -18.82 -15.15
CA ILE A 253 -14.41 -18.37 -16.53
C ILE A 253 -13.90 -19.49 -17.44
N GLY A 254 -14.04 -20.75 -17.01
CA GLY A 254 -13.71 -21.94 -17.80
C GLY A 254 -12.20 -22.21 -17.93
N ILE A 255 -11.43 -21.93 -16.91
CA ILE A 255 -10.03 -22.37 -16.80
C ILE A 255 -10.01 -23.63 -15.92
N ASP A 256 -10.25 -24.77 -16.53
CA ASP A 256 -10.35 -26.06 -15.83
C ASP A 256 -8.98 -26.72 -15.62
N GLU A 257 -8.05 -26.44 -16.54
CA GLU A 257 -6.68 -26.93 -16.49
C GLU A 257 -5.77 -26.07 -15.60
N LYS A 258 -4.51 -26.47 -15.53
CA LYS A 258 -3.48 -25.68 -14.83
C LYS A 258 -3.23 -24.38 -15.56
N PHE A 259 -3.09 -23.31 -14.81
CA PHE A 259 -2.80 -21.98 -15.35
C PHE A 259 -1.52 -21.40 -14.78
N TRP A 260 -0.98 -20.41 -15.48
CA TRP A 260 0.22 -19.69 -15.10
C TRP A 260 -0.14 -18.44 -14.30
N LEU A 261 0.77 -18.03 -13.44
CA LEU A 261 0.63 -16.84 -12.63
C LEU A 261 1.67 -15.79 -13.00
N LEU A 262 1.28 -14.51 -13.01
CA LEU A 262 2.20 -13.40 -13.07
C LEU A 262 1.86 -12.39 -11.97
N GLY A 263 2.74 -12.26 -10.99
CA GLY A 263 2.63 -11.29 -9.91
C GLY A 263 3.58 -10.12 -10.11
N TYR A 264 3.07 -8.89 -10.04
CA TYR A 264 3.88 -7.68 -10.04
C TYR A 264 3.82 -7.00 -8.68
N SER A 265 4.99 -6.60 -8.15
CA SER A 265 5.07 -5.88 -6.87
C SER A 265 4.31 -6.60 -5.75
N THR A 266 3.32 -5.95 -5.10
CA THR A 266 2.47 -6.58 -4.07
C THR A 266 1.54 -7.67 -4.61
N GLY A 267 1.23 -7.67 -5.91
CA GLY A 267 0.48 -8.76 -6.55
C GLY A 267 1.18 -10.11 -6.42
N SER A 268 2.51 -10.13 -6.27
CA SER A 268 3.30 -11.35 -6.01
C SER A 268 2.90 -12.05 -4.71
N MET A 269 2.39 -11.32 -3.71
CA MET A 269 1.91 -11.89 -2.44
C MET A 269 0.73 -12.85 -2.67
N HIS A 270 -0.18 -12.49 -3.58
CA HIS A 270 -1.31 -13.34 -3.97
C HIS A 270 -0.87 -14.51 -4.85
N THR A 271 0.17 -14.30 -5.66
CA THR A 271 0.82 -15.37 -6.44
C THR A 271 1.43 -16.43 -5.50
N TRP A 272 2.19 -16.03 -4.49
CA TRP A 272 2.70 -16.94 -3.47
C TRP A 272 1.58 -17.70 -2.75
N ALA A 273 0.49 -17.02 -2.41
CA ALA A 273 -0.66 -17.65 -1.76
C ALA A 273 -1.32 -18.71 -2.66
N ALA A 274 -1.55 -18.43 -3.94
CA ALA A 274 -2.12 -19.38 -4.87
C ALA A 274 -1.23 -20.63 -5.04
N MET A 275 0.08 -20.42 -5.16
CA MET A 275 1.06 -21.53 -5.23
C MET A 275 1.08 -22.37 -3.96
N LYS A 276 0.87 -21.75 -2.78
CA LYS A 276 0.85 -22.46 -1.49
C LYS A 276 -0.41 -23.30 -1.30
N TYR A 277 -1.56 -22.70 -1.54
CA TYR A 277 -2.83 -23.32 -1.18
C TYR A 277 -3.40 -24.21 -2.29
N PHE A 278 -3.00 -23.98 -3.56
CA PHE A 278 -3.51 -24.74 -4.72
C PHE A 278 -2.38 -25.09 -5.71
N PRO A 279 -1.28 -25.72 -5.26
CA PRO A 279 -0.12 -26.01 -6.10
C PRO A 279 -0.46 -26.89 -7.31
N GLU A 280 -1.49 -27.71 -7.22
CA GLU A 280 -1.94 -28.62 -8.29
C GLU A 280 -2.60 -27.86 -9.46
N LYS A 281 -3.20 -26.70 -9.21
CA LYS A 281 -3.83 -25.85 -10.23
C LYS A 281 -2.84 -24.93 -10.96
N ILE A 282 -1.64 -24.76 -10.44
CA ILE A 282 -0.65 -23.83 -10.98
C ILE A 282 0.35 -24.58 -11.87
N ALA A 283 0.55 -24.07 -13.09
CA ALA A 283 1.51 -24.61 -14.05
C ALA A 283 2.93 -24.07 -13.80
N GLY A 284 3.04 -22.84 -13.33
CA GLY A 284 4.28 -22.14 -12.99
C GLY A 284 3.97 -20.67 -12.68
N ALA A 285 4.98 -19.93 -12.26
CA ALA A 285 4.82 -18.54 -11.86
C ALA A 285 5.96 -17.64 -12.32
N ALA A 286 5.59 -16.43 -12.73
CA ALA A 286 6.49 -15.30 -12.94
C ALA A 286 6.19 -14.22 -11.89
N MET A 287 7.23 -13.59 -11.37
CA MET A 287 7.08 -12.44 -10.48
C MET A 287 8.05 -11.36 -10.89
N VAL A 288 7.55 -10.14 -11.03
CA VAL A 288 8.36 -8.97 -11.36
C VAL A 288 8.37 -8.04 -10.14
N ALA A 289 9.57 -7.70 -9.69
CA ALA A 289 9.78 -6.84 -8.52
C ALA A 289 8.96 -7.29 -7.29
N PRO A 290 9.04 -8.58 -6.86
CA PRO A 290 8.16 -9.12 -5.84
C PRO A 290 8.38 -8.47 -4.48
N VAL A 291 7.28 -8.06 -3.84
CA VAL A 291 7.30 -7.58 -2.45
C VAL A 291 7.19 -8.76 -1.51
N ILE A 292 8.08 -8.82 -0.54
CA ILE A 292 8.09 -9.79 0.56
C ILE A 292 7.76 -9.09 1.88
N ASN A 293 7.18 -9.84 2.81
CA ASN A 293 6.93 -9.33 4.15
C ASN A 293 8.26 -8.95 4.84
N PRO A 294 8.51 -7.65 5.10
CA PRO A 294 9.77 -7.19 5.69
C PRO A 294 9.95 -7.59 7.15
N TYR A 295 8.91 -8.15 7.77
CA TYR A 295 8.91 -8.62 9.16
C TYR A 295 8.93 -10.14 9.26
N THR A 296 9.24 -10.85 8.16
CA THR A 296 9.31 -12.31 8.23
C THR A 296 10.53 -12.76 9.05
N PRO A 297 10.34 -13.66 10.04
CA PRO A 297 11.45 -14.11 10.90
C PRO A 297 12.56 -14.86 10.15
N SER A 298 12.25 -15.39 8.96
CA SER A 298 13.20 -16.14 8.13
C SER A 298 14.13 -15.26 7.29
N MET A 299 13.89 -13.93 7.24
CA MET A 299 14.79 -12.99 6.58
C MET A 299 16.06 -12.79 7.42
N ALA A 300 17.23 -12.91 6.81
CA ALA A 300 18.48 -12.66 7.50
C ALA A 300 18.59 -11.18 7.93
N LYS A 301 19.29 -10.91 9.03
CA LYS A 301 19.42 -9.56 9.56
C LYS A 301 20.00 -8.58 8.52
N GLU A 302 20.97 -9.04 7.75
CA GLU A 302 21.64 -8.26 6.71
C GLU A 302 20.68 -7.92 5.54
N GLU A 303 19.83 -8.88 5.14
CA GLU A 303 18.81 -8.67 4.09
C GLU A 303 17.75 -7.68 4.57
N MET A 304 17.34 -7.81 5.83
CA MET A 304 16.38 -6.91 6.46
C MET A 304 16.95 -5.48 6.54
N VAL A 305 18.17 -5.31 7.05
CA VAL A 305 18.82 -4.00 7.16
C VAL A 305 18.92 -3.34 5.78
N LYS A 306 19.45 -4.05 4.77
CA LYS A 306 19.53 -3.55 3.39
C LYS A 306 18.17 -3.11 2.83
N THR A 307 17.12 -3.90 3.08
CA THR A 307 15.75 -3.55 2.66
C THR A 307 15.28 -2.27 3.33
N TRP A 308 15.44 -2.17 4.65
CA TRP A 308 15.01 -0.99 5.39
C TRP A 308 15.80 0.26 5.05
N GLU A 309 17.11 0.16 4.83
CA GLU A 309 17.96 1.31 4.47
C GLU A 309 17.55 1.93 3.13
N GLN A 310 17.19 1.13 2.14
CA GLN A 310 16.76 1.62 0.82
C GLN A 310 15.40 2.32 0.83
N TRP A 311 14.57 2.09 1.84
CA TRP A 311 13.25 2.70 1.92
C TRP A 311 13.28 4.10 2.52
N LEU A 312 12.46 4.98 1.94
CA LEU A 312 12.20 6.30 2.49
C LEU A 312 11.51 6.21 3.86
N THR A 313 11.78 7.20 4.72
CA THR A 313 11.19 7.30 6.07
C THR A 313 9.66 7.20 6.05
N LYS A 314 9.00 7.85 5.07
CA LYS A 314 7.54 7.78 4.92
C LYS A 314 7.05 6.36 4.64
N ARG A 315 7.76 5.59 3.82
CA ARG A 315 7.41 4.19 3.54
C ARG A 315 7.61 3.31 4.79
N LYS A 316 8.74 3.46 5.47
CA LYS A 316 9.00 2.78 6.76
C LYS A 316 7.89 3.05 7.75
N PHE A 317 7.47 4.31 7.86
CA PHE A 317 6.36 4.72 8.73
C PHE A 317 5.03 4.07 8.35
N MET A 318 4.69 3.98 7.05
CA MET A 318 3.45 3.33 6.60
C MET A 318 3.47 1.81 6.91
N TYR A 319 4.60 1.12 6.72
CA TYR A 319 4.76 -0.28 7.11
C TYR A 319 4.65 -0.47 8.64
N PHE A 320 5.23 0.43 9.42
CA PHE A 320 5.09 0.44 10.87
C PHE A 320 3.63 0.63 11.29
N LEU A 321 2.92 1.60 10.70
CA LEU A 321 1.49 1.82 10.97
C LEU A 321 0.66 0.58 10.59
N ALA A 322 0.89 0.00 9.42
CA ALA A 322 0.17 -1.20 8.97
C ALA A 322 0.32 -2.35 9.96
N ARG A 323 1.51 -2.50 10.56
CA ARG A 323 1.79 -3.56 11.51
C ARG A 323 1.29 -3.30 12.93
N ARG A 324 1.35 -2.06 13.41
CA ARG A 324 1.10 -1.71 14.82
C ARG A 324 -0.19 -0.94 15.06
N PHE A 325 -0.56 -0.08 14.13
CA PHE A 325 -1.68 0.84 14.28
C PHE A 325 -2.51 0.96 12.98
N PRO A 326 -3.04 -0.17 12.45
CA PRO A 326 -3.76 -0.15 11.17
C PRO A 326 -4.99 0.75 11.19
N ILE A 327 -5.56 1.03 12.36
CA ILE A 327 -6.69 1.94 12.54
C ILE A 327 -6.40 3.38 12.09
N LEU A 328 -5.12 3.78 12.01
CA LEU A 328 -4.70 5.11 11.55
C LEU A 328 -4.55 5.19 10.03
N LEU A 329 -4.41 4.07 9.34
CA LEU A 329 -4.22 4.04 7.88
C LEU A 329 -5.36 4.70 7.08
N PRO A 330 -6.67 4.55 7.45
CA PRO A 330 -7.76 5.18 6.72
C PRO A 330 -7.59 6.71 6.61
N PHE A 331 -7.05 7.35 7.64
CA PHE A 331 -6.80 8.79 7.62
C PHE A 331 -5.78 9.18 6.54
N PHE A 332 -4.63 8.46 6.48
CA PHE A 332 -3.60 8.72 5.48
C PHE A 332 -4.07 8.39 4.07
N TYR A 333 -4.78 7.27 3.88
CA TYR A 333 -5.25 6.84 2.57
C TYR A 333 -6.38 7.71 2.04
N ARG A 334 -7.30 8.16 2.89
CA ARG A 334 -8.33 9.12 2.47
C ARG A 334 -7.70 10.39 1.92
N ARG A 335 -6.70 10.92 2.60
CA ARG A 335 -6.00 12.13 2.16
C ARG A 335 -5.17 11.90 0.89
N SER A 336 -4.48 10.78 0.79
CA SER A 336 -3.56 10.51 -0.33
C SER A 336 -4.28 10.04 -1.59
N PHE A 337 -5.33 9.22 -1.48
CA PHE A 337 -5.93 8.53 -2.60
C PHE A 337 -7.31 9.05 -2.98
N LEU A 338 -8.10 9.51 -2.00
CA LEU A 338 -9.48 9.94 -2.22
C LEU A 338 -9.66 11.47 -2.27
N SER A 339 -8.59 12.24 -2.04
CA SER A 339 -8.64 13.70 -2.07
C SER A 339 -8.73 14.30 -3.49
N GLY A 340 -8.59 13.48 -4.53
CA GLY A 340 -8.53 13.92 -5.93
C GLY A 340 -7.24 14.68 -6.30
N LYS A 341 -6.28 14.78 -5.39
CA LYS A 341 -4.96 15.41 -5.62
C LYS A 341 -3.95 14.34 -6.04
N LEU A 342 -4.07 13.85 -7.27
CA LEU A 342 -3.14 12.85 -7.83
C LEU A 342 -1.70 13.37 -7.87
N ASP A 343 -1.50 14.68 -8.01
CA ASP A 343 -0.17 15.33 -7.98
C ASP A 343 0.64 14.98 -6.71
N GLN A 344 -0.03 14.74 -5.57
CA GLN A 344 0.64 14.30 -4.34
C GLN A 344 1.09 12.83 -4.40
N LEU A 345 0.36 12.00 -5.17
CA LEU A 345 0.71 10.61 -5.39
C LEU A 345 1.96 10.50 -6.28
N ASP A 346 2.02 11.30 -7.34
CA ASP A 346 3.15 11.36 -8.27
C ASP A 346 4.41 11.84 -7.55
N GLN A 347 4.30 12.86 -6.72
CA GLN A 347 5.41 13.34 -5.89
C GLN A 347 5.87 12.29 -4.86
N TRP A 348 4.93 11.50 -4.32
CA TRP A 348 5.27 10.46 -3.36
C TRP A 348 5.97 9.27 -4.01
N MET A 349 5.57 8.88 -5.23
CA MET A 349 6.22 7.82 -5.98
C MET A 349 7.59 8.24 -6.50
N SER A 350 7.72 9.43 -7.06
CA SER A 350 8.95 9.91 -7.72
C SER A 350 10.18 9.87 -6.82
N LEU A 351 10.00 10.05 -5.50
CA LEU A 351 11.09 10.02 -4.52
C LEU A 351 11.71 8.62 -4.31
N SER A 352 10.97 7.55 -4.65
CA SER A 352 11.39 6.16 -4.41
C SER A 352 11.85 5.44 -5.68
N LEU A 353 11.98 6.15 -6.81
CA LEU A 353 12.19 5.56 -8.12
C LEU A 353 13.65 5.65 -8.57
N GLY A 354 14.11 4.63 -9.31
CA GLY A 354 15.35 4.65 -10.08
C GLY A 354 15.31 5.67 -11.23
N GLU A 355 16.44 5.91 -11.87
CA GLU A 355 16.52 6.94 -12.92
C GLU A 355 15.64 6.63 -14.13
N LYS A 356 15.61 5.38 -14.60
CA LYS A 356 14.74 4.99 -15.71
C LYS A 356 13.25 5.09 -15.35
N ASP A 357 12.89 4.75 -14.14
CA ASP A 357 11.51 4.92 -13.65
C ASP A 357 11.09 6.39 -13.68
N LYS A 358 11.99 7.31 -13.27
CA LYS A 358 11.74 8.75 -13.32
C LYS A 358 11.54 9.30 -14.72
N LEU A 359 12.18 8.69 -15.71
CA LEU A 359 11.95 9.02 -17.12
C LEU A 359 10.60 8.48 -17.57
N LEU A 360 10.27 7.24 -17.23
CA LEU A 360 9.02 6.60 -17.59
C LEU A 360 7.80 7.34 -17.04
N ILE A 361 7.83 7.78 -15.79
CA ILE A 361 6.69 8.52 -15.19
C ILE A 361 6.42 9.88 -15.86
N LYS A 362 7.37 10.41 -16.65
CA LYS A 362 7.17 11.63 -17.43
C LYS A 362 6.54 11.37 -18.80
N ASP A 363 6.50 10.12 -19.23
CA ASP A 363 5.88 9.73 -20.49
C ASP A 363 4.36 9.94 -20.42
N PRO A 364 3.76 10.68 -21.36
CA PRO A 364 2.31 10.93 -21.36
C PRO A 364 1.49 9.64 -21.43
N THR A 365 1.96 8.62 -22.15
CA THR A 365 1.27 7.32 -22.28
C THR A 365 1.23 6.60 -20.95
N PHE A 366 2.36 6.63 -20.20
CA PHE A 366 2.40 6.10 -18.85
C PHE A 366 1.46 6.86 -17.92
N GLN A 367 1.47 8.19 -17.97
CA GLN A 367 0.65 9.03 -17.08
C GLN A 367 -0.85 8.78 -17.31
N GLU A 368 -1.30 8.72 -18.55
CA GLU A 368 -2.70 8.44 -18.88
C GLU A 368 -3.11 7.05 -18.41
N PHE A 369 -2.31 6.04 -18.70
CA PHE A 369 -2.55 4.65 -18.28
C PHE A 369 -2.59 4.54 -16.75
N TYR A 370 -1.59 5.11 -16.09
CA TYR A 370 -1.44 5.05 -14.64
C TYR A 370 -2.59 5.76 -13.93
N GLN A 371 -2.94 6.97 -14.38
CA GLN A 371 -4.07 7.72 -13.86
C GLN A 371 -5.36 6.91 -13.95
N ARG A 372 -5.67 6.36 -15.13
CA ARG A 372 -6.87 5.55 -15.36
C ARG A 372 -6.90 4.32 -14.45
N ASN A 373 -5.77 3.65 -14.28
CA ASN A 373 -5.65 2.47 -13.45
C ASN A 373 -5.85 2.77 -11.96
N VAL A 374 -5.27 3.89 -11.46
CA VAL A 374 -5.45 4.36 -10.08
C VAL A 374 -6.90 4.81 -9.85
N GLU A 375 -7.49 5.58 -10.76
CA GLU A 375 -8.89 6.00 -10.68
C GLU A 375 -9.84 4.80 -10.57
N GLU A 376 -9.58 3.75 -11.34
CA GLU A 376 -10.33 2.51 -11.25
C GLU A 376 -10.12 1.83 -9.89
N SER A 377 -8.90 1.78 -9.36
CA SER A 377 -8.61 1.15 -8.07
C SER A 377 -9.36 1.80 -6.89
N VAL A 378 -9.59 3.12 -6.94
CA VAL A 378 -10.29 3.89 -5.91
C VAL A 378 -11.78 4.09 -6.20
N ARG A 379 -12.32 3.47 -7.23
CA ARG A 379 -13.70 3.63 -7.73
C ARG A 379 -14.77 3.58 -6.64
N GLN A 380 -14.62 2.70 -5.66
CA GLN A 380 -15.59 2.55 -4.58
C GLN A 380 -15.55 3.67 -3.53
N GLY A 381 -14.55 4.57 -3.58
CA GLY A 381 -14.42 5.70 -2.66
C GLY A 381 -14.17 5.30 -1.19
N ILE A 382 -13.75 4.06 -0.93
CA ILE A 382 -13.49 3.53 0.41
C ILE A 382 -12.00 3.20 0.60
N THR A 383 -11.50 3.40 1.80
CA THR A 383 -10.09 3.12 2.14
C THR A 383 -9.85 1.70 2.63
N LYS A 384 -10.91 0.96 2.96
CA LYS A 384 -10.82 -0.36 3.59
C LYS A 384 -9.96 -1.36 2.79
N PRO A 385 -10.11 -1.53 1.46
CA PRO A 385 -9.30 -2.47 0.69
C PRO A 385 -7.80 -2.15 0.75
N PHE A 386 -7.45 -0.86 0.74
CA PHE A 386 -6.05 -0.41 0.85
C PHE A 386 -5.46 -0.71 2.22
N VAL A 387 -6.27 -0.55 3.29
CA VAL A 387 -5.85 -0.90 4.65
C VAL A 387 -5.64 -2.41 4.77
N GLU A 388 -6.58 -3.22 4.28
CA GLU A 388 -6.48 -4.67 4.28
C GLU A 388 -5.25 -5.14 3.52
N GLU A 389 -4.98 -4.59 2.32
CA GLU A 389 -3.81 -4.93 1.51
C GLU A 389 -2.50 -4.57 2.23
N SER A 390 -2.44 -3.41 2.87
CA SER A 390 -1.25 -2.99 3.63
C SER A 390 -1.01 -3.86 4.85
N VAL A 391 -2.07 -4.29 5.53
CA VAL A 391 -1.97 -5.21 6.67
C VAL A 391 -1.52 -6.59 6.21
N LEU A 392 -2.01 -7.09 5.07
CA LEU A 392 -1.58 -8.36 4.50
C LEU A 392 -0.08 -8.38 4.19
N GLN A 393 0.48 -7.27 3.68
CA GLN A 393 1.91 -7.17 3.38
C GLN A 393 2.81 -7.40 4.62
N VAL A 394 2.35 -7.03 5.81
CA VAL A 394 3.13 -7.04 7.06
C VAL A 394 2.65 -8.06 8.08
N SER A 395 1.56 -8.76 7.81
CA SER A 395 1.02 -9.79 8.69
C SER A 395 1.71 -11.15 8.48
N ASN A 396 1.41 -12.10 9.36
CA ASN A 396 1.81 -13.47 9.11
C ASN A 396 1.00 -14.04 7.93
N TRP A 397 1.70 -14.49 6.88
CA TRP A 397 1.09 -15.05 5.67
C TRP A 397 0.50 -16.45 5.88
N GLY A 398 0.80 -17.11 7.02
CA GLY A 398 0.39 -18.49 7.29
C GLY A 398 1.30 -19.53 6.65
N PHE A 399 2.34 -19.10 5.92
CA PHE A 399 3.36 -19.94 5.32
C PHE A 399 4.70 -19.20 5.23
N THR A 400 5.76 -19.94 4.97
CA THR A 400 7.11 -19.41 4.72
C THR A 400 7.57 -19.79 3.32
N LEU A 401 8.47 -18.98 2.73
CA LEU A 401 8.97 -19.28 1.38
C LEU A 401 9.78 -20.57 1.32
N SER A 402 10.36 -21.03 2.42
CA SER A 402 11.06 -22.33 2.48
C SER A 402 10.15 -23.52 2.17
N GLU A 403 8.84 -23.38 2.30
CA GLU A 403 7.89 -24.45 1.99
C GLU A 403 7.74 -24.73 0.49
N PHE A 404 8.19 -23.78 -0.36
CA PHE A 404 8.22 -23.98 -1.81
C PHE A 404 9.48 -24.73 -2.27
N ARG A 405 10.50 -24.80 -1.41
CA ARG A 405 11.72 -25.54 -1.73
C ARG A 405 11.43 -27.01 -1.91
N THR A 406 11.97 -27.60 -2.97
CA THR A 406 11.85 -29.05 -3.22
C THR A 406 12.73 -29.82 -2.24
N GLN A 407 12.12 -30.66 -1.43
CA GLN A 407 12.80 -31.49 -0.42
C GLN A 407 12.32 -32.93 -0.50
N LYS A 408 13.25 -33.88 -0.25
CA LYS A 408 12.90 -35.27 -0.05
C LYS A 408 12.47 -35.45 1.41
N LYS A 409 11.21 -35.79 1.63
CA LYS A 409 10.72 -36.19 2.95
C LYS A 409 10.62 -37.70 2.98
N CYS A 410 11.53 -38.35 3.70
CA CYS A 410 11.49 -39.78 3.90
C CYS A 410 10.72 -40.08 5.21
N THR A 411 9.69 -40.91 5.14
CA THR A 411 8.95 -41.35 6.32
C THR A 411 9.72 -42.45 7.04
N THR A 412 10.54 -42.07 8.02
CA THR A 412 11.17 -43.00 8.97
C THR A 412 10.42 -42.88 10.30
N ASN A 413 9.27 -43.53 10.41
CA ASN A 413 8.52 -43.56 11.67
C ASN A 413 8.79 -44.88 12.40
N GLY A 414 9.67 -44.83 13.41
CA GLY A 414 9.90 -45.90 14.39
C GLY A 414 11.02 -46.90 14.08
N VAL A 415 11.41 -47.63 15.10
CA VAL A 415 12.52 -48.62 15.07
C VAL A 415 12.29 -49.72 14.03
N LEU A 416 11.00 -50.09 13.78
CA LEU A 416 10.62 -51.07 12.75
C LEU A 416 10.87 -50.55 11.33
N SER A 417 10.59 -49.28 11.08
CA SER A 417 10.82 -48.64 9.78
C SER A 417 12.32 -48.48 9.50
N TRP A 418 13.12 -48.22 10.54
CA TRP A 418 14.57 -48.21 10.42
C TRP A 418 15.14 -49.60 10.08
N LEU A 419 14.59 -50.71 10.68
CA LEU A 419 14.95 -52.06 10.31
C LEU A 419 14.51 -52.43 8.89
N MET A 420 13.35 -51.98 8.44
CA MET A 420 12.88 -52.21 7.07
C MET A 420 13.68 -51.39 6.04
N SER A 421 14.19 -50.20 6.40
CA SER A 421 15.04 -49.40 5.50
C SER A 421 16.42 -50.03 5.23
N MET A 422 16.81 -51.05 5.97
CA MET A 422 18.01 -51.84 5.65
C MET A 422 17.76 -52.87 4.53
N TYR A 423 16.48 -53.15 4.19
CA TYR A 423 16.09 -54.13 3.19
C TYR A 423 15.23 -53.59 2.04
N SER A 424 14.72 -52.37 2.14
CA SER A 424 14.00 -51.67 1.09
C SER A 424 14.40 -50.22 1.03
N GLU A 425 14.48 -49.64 -0.18
CA GLU A 425 14.66 -48.18 -0.33
C GLU A 425 13.51 -47.46 0.39
N ALA A 426 13.86 -46.58 1.33
CA ALA A 426 12.87 -45.76 2.04
C ALA A 426 12.05 -44.97 1.00
N GLU A 427 10.73 -45.14 1.01
CA GLU A 427 9.83 -44.33 0.19
C GLU A 427 9.96 -42.86 0.61
N CYS A 428 10.65 -42.10 -0.20
CA CYS A 428 10.82 -40.67 0.00
C CYS A 428 9.89 -39.90 -0.94
N GLU A 429 8.99 -39.12 -0.37
CA GLU A 429 8.14 -38.23 -1.11
C GLU A 429 8.86 -36.89 -1.38
N LEU A 430 8.75 -36.39 -2.61
CA LEU A 430 9.22 -35.04 -2.96
C LEU A 430 8.13 -34.03 -2.59
N ILE A 431 8.36 -33.25 -1.53
CA ILE A 431 7.49 -32.15 -1.12
C ILE A 431 8.01 -30.81 -1.66
N GLY A 432 7.17 -29.77 -1.70
CA GLY A 432 7.48 -28.44 -2.20
C GLY A 432 6.84 -28.14 -3.56
N PHE A 433 7.12 -26.98 -4.11
CA PHE A 433 6.57 -26.54 -5.39
C PHE A 433 7.54 -26.88 -6.53
N ARG A 434 7.22 -27.88 -7.33
CA ARG A 434 8.09 -28.46 -8.37
C ARG A 434 7.92 -27.83 -9.77
N LYS A 435 7.13 -26.74 -9.86
CA LYS A 435 6.92 -26.05 -11.13
C LYS A 435 7.89 -24.88 -11.26
N PRO A 436 8.13 -24.36 -12.48
CA PRO A 436 9.06 -23.24 -12.66
C PRO A 436 8.58 -21.98 -11.93
N ILE A 437 9.53 -21.32 -11.26
CA ILE A 437 9.37 -20.02 -10.64
C ILE A 437 10.43 -19.10 -11.22
N HIS A 438 10.00 -18.04 -11.90
CA HIS A 438 10.89 -17.02 -12.45
C HIS A 438 10.66 -15.68 -11.77
N ILE A 439 11.74 -14.98 -11.43
CA ILE A 439 11.70 -13.70 -10.76
C ILE A 439 12.55 -12.71 -11.53
N TRP A 440 11.98 -11.56 -11.87
CA TRP A 440 12.70 -10.44 -12.47
C TRP A 440 12.86 -9.33 -11.46
N GLN A 441 14.09 -8.88 -11.27
CA GLN A 441 14.45 -7.88 -10.28
C GLN A 441 15.29 -6.77 -10.91
N GLY A 442 14.76 -5.57 -10.98
CA GLY A 442 15.51 -4.38 -11.29
C GLY A 442 16.50 -4.04 -10.17
N MET A 443 17.76 -3.80 -10.52
CA MET A 443 18.80 -3.56 -9.51
C MET A 443 18.77 -2.15 -8.93
N GLU A 444 18.05 -1.21 -9.57
CA GLU A 444 17.78 0.14 -9.05
C GLU A 444 16.39 0.26 -8.38
N ASP A 445 15.70 -0.84 -8.17
CA ASP A 445 14.39 -0.85 -7.53
C ASP A 445 14.51 -0.51 -6.04
N ARG A 446 13.91 0.61 -5.64
CA ARG A 446 13.81 1.08 -4.25
C ARG A 446 12.43 0.87 -3.65
N VAL A 447 11.48 0.34 -4.43
CA VAL A 447 10.13 -0.01 -3.97
C VAL A 447 10.11 -1.43 -3.45
N ALA A 448 10.57 -2.40 -4.25
CA ALA A 448 10.88 -3.76 -3.84
C ALA A 448 12.40 -3.97 -4.00
N PRO A 449 13.20 -3.67 -2.96
CA PRO A 449 14.65 -3.70 -3.08
C PRO A 449 15.20 -5.07 -3.47
N PRO A 450 16.37 -5.13 -4.17
CA PRO A 450 17.01 -6.37 -4.58
C PRO A 450 17.28 -7.36 -3.44
N SER A 451 17.42 -6.87 -2.20
CA SER A 451 17.55 -7.71 -1.00
C SER A 451 16.34 -8.63 -0.77
N MET A 452 15.14 -8.25 -1.30
CA MET A 452 13.96 -9.12 -1.25
C MET A 452 14.10 -10.32 -2.19
N SER A 453 14.61 -10.11 -3.39
CA SER A 453 14.87 -11.21 -4.33
C SER A 453 16.09 -12.06 -3.92
N ASP A 454 17.08 -11.48 -3.24
CA ASP A 454 18.17 -12.24 -2.59
C ASP A 454 17.62 -13.18 -1.52
N TYR A 455 16.70 -12.69 -0.68
CA TYR A 455 15.98 -13.52 0.29
C TYR A 455 15.21 -14.66 -0.39
N ILE A 456 14.48 -14.39 -1.49
CA ILE A 456 13.75 -15.43 -2.22
C ILE A 456 14.72 -16.49 -2.75
N SER A 457 15.82 -16.08 -3.40
CA SER A 457 16.83 -16.98 -3.95
C SER A 457 17.45 -17.89 -2.87
N ARG A 458 17.65 -17.36 -1.67
CA ARG A 458 18.17 -18.14 -0.55
C ARG A 458 17.13 -19.14 -0.01
N MET A 459 15.84 -18.75 0.01
CA MET A 459 14.78 -19.63 0.53
C MET A 459 14.34 -20.68 -0.49
N ILE A 460 14.38 -20.37 -1.78
CA ILE A 460 13.95 -21.22 -2.88
C ILE A 460 15.08 -21.24 -3.92
N PRO A 461 16.14 -22.06 -3.72
CA PRO A 461 17.28 -22.13 -4.64
C PRO A 461 16.91 -22.58 -6.05
N GLU A 462 15.76 -23.25 -6.21
CA GLU A 462 15.25 -23.72 -7.51
C GLU A 462 14.56 -22.58 -8.30
N ALA A 463 14.26 -21.44 -7.69
CA ALA A 463 13.72 -20.29 -8.39
C ALA A 463 14.80 -19.62 -9.26
N THR A 464 14.46 -19.32 -10.50
CA THR A 464 15.35 -18.59 -11.41
C THR A 464 15.18 -17.10 -11.19
N VAL A 465 16.22 -16.43 -10.68
CA VAL A 465 16.22 -14.98 -10.44
C VAL A 465 16.99 -14.26 -11.53
N HIS A 466 16.29 -13.44 -12.31
CA HIS A 466 16.83 -12.58 -13.36
C HIS A 466 17.09 -11.19 -12.78
N LYS A 467 18.36 -10.87 -12.50
CA LYS A 467 18.78 -9.55 -12.03
C LYS A 467 19.07 -8.65 -13.22
N ILE A 468 18.31 -7.57 -13.35
CA ILE A 468 18.37 -6.68 -14.50
C ILE A 468 19.08 -5.37 -14.12
N PRO A 469 20.31 -5.14 -14.60
CA PRO A 469 21.05 -3.91 -14.32
C PRO A 469 20.31 -2.68 -14.85
N ASN A 470 20.44 -1.56 -14.14
CA ASN A 470 19.90 -0.24 -14.53
C ASN A 470 18.38 -0.19 -14.70
N GLU A 471 17.61 -1.20 -14.26
CA GLU A 471 16.16 -1.19 -14.23
C GLU A 471 15.64 -0.91 -12.81
N GLY A 472 14.53 -0.15 -12.74
CA GLY A 472 13.86 0.19 -11.49
C GLY A 472 12.65 -0.70 -11.21
N HIS A 473 11.69 -0.12 -10.50
CA HIS A 473 10.45 -0.83 -10.15
C HIS A 473 9.49 -0.95 -11.34
N LEU A 474 9.40 0.11 -12.15
CA LEU A 474 8.43 0.25 -13.25
C LEU A 474 9.05 -0.09 -14.61
N SER A 475 10.28 0.33 -14.85
CA SER A 475 10.88 0.41 -16.17
C SER A 475 11.08 -0.94 -16.87
N PHE A 476 11.27 -2.03 -16.11
CA PHE A 476 11.34 -3.37 -16.69
C PHE A 476 9.96 -3.94 -17.06
N PHE A 477 8.87 -3.43 -16.48
CA PHE A 477 7.57 -4.08 -16.64
C PHE A 477 6.56 -3.25 -17.45
N TYR A 478 6.59 -1.92 -17.33
CA TYR A 478 5.64 -1.04 -17.99
C TYR A 478 6.12 -0.69 -19.40
N PHE A 479 5.28 -0.98 -20.39
CA PHE A 479 5.48 -0.62 -21.81
C PHE A 479 6.78 -1.12 -22.44
N CYS A 480 7.39 -2.19 -21.89
CA CYS A 480 8.62 -2.78 -22.38
C CYS A 480 8.33 -4.07 -23.16
N ASP A 481 8.18 -3.96 -24.48
CA ASP A 481 7.87 -5.11 -25.36
C ASP A 481 8.89 -6.23 -25.24
N GLU A 482 10.18 -5.89 -25.23
CA GLU A 482 11.27 -6.86 -25.13
C GLU A 482 11.25 -7.56 -23.76
N CYS A 483 10.94 -6.82 -22.69
CA CYS A 483 10.82 -7.40 -21.36
C CYS A 483 9.64 -8.38 -21.28
N HIS A 484 8.49 -8.03 -21.88
CA HIS A 484 7.34 -8.93 -21.94
C HIS A 484 7.66 -10.20 -22.76
N ARG A 485 8.41 -10.07 -23.86
CA ARG A 485 8.88 -11.20 -24.66
C ARG A 485 9.79 -12.12 -23.85
N GLN A 486 10.74 -11.56 -23.10
CA GLN A 486 11.63 -12.32 -22.22
C GLN A 486 10.85 -13.10 -21.14
N ILE A 487 9.84 -12.46 -20.52
CA ILE A 487 8.96 -13.12 -19.55
C ILE A 487 8.24 -14.29 -20.22
N PHE A 488 7.63 -14.08 -21.38
CA PHE A 488 6.85 -15.12 -22.06
C PHE A 488 7.74 -16.26 -22.57
N TYR A 489 8.93 -15.94 -23.06
CA TYR A 489 9.91 -16.95 -23.46
C TYR A 489 10.35 -17.84 -22.28
N ALA A 490 10.60 -17.24 -21.14
CA ALA A 490 10.97 -17.98 -19.94
C ALA A 490 9.82 -18.89 -19.42
N LEU A 491 8.57 -18.45 -19.55
CA LEU A 491 7.40 -19.23 -19.11
C LEU A 491 6.99 -20.32 -20.13
N PHE A 492 6.98 -19.98 -21.40
CA PHE A 492 6.31 -20.80 -22.43
C PHE A 492 7.29 -21.40 -23.47
N GLY A 493 8.56 -20.99 -23.45
CA GLY A 493 9.56 -21.35 -24.46
C GLY A 493 9.30 -20.64 -25.80
N GLU A 494 9.63 -21.31 -26.91
CA GLU A 494 9.39 -20.78 -28.25
C GLU A 494 7.91 -20.56 -28.52
N PRO A 495 7.53 -19.46 -29.21
CA PRO A 495 6.14 -19.17 -29.52
C PRO A 495 5.53 -20.24 -30.44
N LYS A 496 4.38 -20.76 -30.02
CA LYS A 496 3.66 -21.84 -30.72
C LYS A 496 2.29 -21.40 -31.30
N GLY A 497 1.97 -20.13 -31.16
CA GLY A 497 0.68 -19.59 -31.59
C GLY A 497 -0.51 -20.11 -30.78
N GLN A 498 -1.68 -19.73 -31.23
CA GLN A 498 -2.96 -20.19 -30.68
C GLN A 498 -3.26 -21.64 -31.09
N LEU A 499 -4.13 -22.33 -30.35
CA LEU A 499 -4.62 -23.66 -30.73
C LEU A 499 -5.47 -23.56 -32.01
N GLU A 500 -5.20 -24.44 -32.98
CA GLU A 500 -6.04 -24.60 -34.13
C GLU A 500 -7.27 -25.44 -33.72
N ARG A 501 -8.49 -24.98 -34.05
CA ARG A 501 -9.67 -25.85 -33.95
C ARG A 501 -9.50 -26.99 -34.93
N VAL A 502 -9.43 -28.22 -34.43
CA VAL A 502 -9.72 -29.38 -35.26
C VAL A 502 -11.19 -29.21 -35.71
N LYS A 503 -11.38 -28.83 -36.97
CA LYS A 503 -12.71 -28.95 -37.60
C LYS A 503 -13.01 -30.43 -37.56
N GLU A 504 -13.92 -30.88 -36.65
CA GLU A 504 -14.62 -32.13 -36.86
C GLU A 504 -15.33 -32.00 -38.19
N THR A 505 -14.74 -32.60 -39.20
CA THR A 505 -15.37 -32.84 -40.49
C THR A 505 -16.51 -33.84 -40.23
N LYS A 506 -17.69 -33.28 -40.00
CA LYS A 506 -18.96 -34.00 -40.12
C LYS A 506 -19.30 -34.25 -41.59
N ASP A 507 -18.35 -34.82 -42.34
CA ASP A 507 -18.57 -35.24 -43.72
C ASP A 507 -17.97 -36.63 -43.88
N THR A 508 -18.64 -37.65 -43.32
CA THR A 508 -18.55 -39.03 -43.79
C THR A 508 -19.62 -39.88 -43.07
N LEU A 509 -20.88 -39.65 -43.36
CA LEU A 509 -21.95 -40.66 -43.17
C LEU A 509 -23.22 -40.23 -43.95
N VAL A 510 -23.13 -39.98 -45.27
CA VAL A 510 -24.28 -39.98 -46.19
C VAL A 510 -23.78 -40.47 -47.54
N GLU A 511 -23.38 -41.72 -47.65
CA GLU A 511 -23.27 -42.45 -48.93
C GLU A 511 -23.12 -43.94 -48.62
N THR A 512 -24.17 -44.59 -48.15
CA THR A 512 -24.37 -46.06 -48.29
C THR A 512 -25.79 -46.45 -47.86
N GLU A 513 -26.83 -45.85 -48.49
CA GLU A 513 -28.16 -46.47 -48.53
C GLU A 513 -28.89 -46.01 -49.80
N ALA A 514 -28.39 -46.47 -50.94
CA ALA A 514 -29.17 -46.44 -52.19
C ALA A 514 -28.65 -47.50 -53.12
N HIS A 515 -28.86 -48.77 -52.78
CA HIS A 515 -28.91 -49.86 -53.76
C HIS A 515 -29.31 -51.17 -53.07
N LYS A 516 -30.62 -51.34 -52.90
CA LYS A 516 -31.23 -52.72 -52.85
C LYS A 516 -32.77 -52.53 -52.80
N ASP A 517 -33.32 -52.37 -53.95
CA ASP A 517 -34.67 -52.92 -54.24
C ASP A 517 -34.87 -52.83 -55.73
N THR A 518 -34.51 -53.91 -56.44
CA THR A 518 -35.09 -54.42 -57.67
C THR A 518 -34.59 -55.86 -57.89
N TYR A 519 -35.35 -56.81 -57.42
CA TYR A 519 -35.83 -58.04 -58.09
C TYR A 519 -36.62 -58.83 -57.07
#